data_979eca4c98ebc0f52445f9679093491c
#
_entry.id   979eca4c98ebc0f52445f9679093491c
#
_cell.length_a   1.000
_cell.length_b   1.000
_cell.length_c   1.000
_cell.angle_alpha   90.00
_cell.angle_beta   90.00
_cell.angle_gamma   90.00
#
_symmetry.space_group_name_H-M   'P 1'
#
loop_
_entity.id
_entity.type
_entity.pdbx_description
1 polymer ?
#
loop_
_entity_poly.entity_id
_entity_poly.type
_entity_poly.pdbx_seq_one_letter_code
_entity_poly.pdbx_strand_id
1 'polypeptide(L)'
;MKLFSNYDRLVSFVSVHQAVLAEEALNQAGIAVLLIPTPRDLAISCGMCLLFSQLTQGTVFEIFAKQNILWSKYYSCQADKRVYEKLGEYKGG
;
A
#
# COMPACT_ATOMS: atom_id res chain seq x y z
N MET A 1 16.20 -10.64 12.64
CA MET A 1 14.80 -10.55 12.21
C MET A 1 14.66 -9.49 11.11
N LYS A 2 13.98 -9.83 10.05
CA LYS A 2 13.79 -8.89 8.95
C LYS A 2 12.60 -7.99 9.25
N LEU A 3 12.84 -6.70 9.25
CA LEU A 3 11.81 -5.71 9.59
C LEU A 3 10.60 -5.79 8.65
N PHE A 4 10.85 -6.11 7.37
CA PHE A 4 9.80 -6.11 6.35
C PHE A 4 9.30 -7.50 5.98
N SER A 5 9.62 -8.53 6.76
CA SER A 5 9.30 -9.90 6.36
C SER A 5 7.80 -10.17 6.27
N ASN A 6 6.97 -9.42 7.02
CA ASN A 6 5.53 -9.58 7.01
C ASN A 6 4.81 -8.63 6.06
N TYR A 7 5.55 -7.74 5.40
CA TYR A 7 4.97 -6.72 4.52
C TYR A 7 5.27 -7.12 3.09
N ASP A 8 4.44 -7.98 2.54
CA ASP A 8 4.65 -8.51 1.19
C ASP A 8 3.70 -7.92 0.16
N ARG A 9 3.00 -6.86 0.51
CA ARG A 9 2.12 -6.15 -0.41
C ARG A 9 2.38 -4.66 -0.33
N LEU A 10 2.31 -3.99 -1.48
CA LEU A 10 2.55 -2.56 -1.58
C LEU A 10 1.44 -1.94 -2.42
N VAL A 11 0.94 -0.80 -1.98
CA VAL A 11 -0.07 -0.06 -2.74
C VAL A 11 0.39 1.39 -2.88
N SER A 12 0.24 1.93 -4.09
CA SER A 12 0.50 3.34 -4.37
C SER A 12 -0.81 4.11 -4.38
N PHE A 13 -0.72 5.43 -4.31
CA PHE A 13 -1.89 6.29 -4.22
C PHE A 13 -1.82 7.39 -5.27
N VAL A 14 -2.95 8.06 -5.49
CA VAL A 14 -2.99 9.18 -6.44
C VAL A 14 -2.24 10.39 -5.89
N SER A 15 -2.07 10.48 -4.57
CA SER A 15 -1.32 11.58 -3.94
C SER A 15 -0.83 11.16 -2.58
N VAL A 16 0.15 11.90 -2.05
CA VAL A 16 0.66 11.69 -0.69
C VAL A 16 -0.47 11.85 0.34
N HIS A 17 -1.38 12.80 0.10
CA HIS A 17 -2.51 13.01 1.00
C HIS A 17 -3.34 11.73 1.17
N GLN A 18 -3.63 11.05 0.07
CA GLN A 18 -4.39 9.79 0.12
C GLN A 18 -3.63 8.71 0.85
N ALA A 19 -2.31 8.66 0.68
CA ALA A 19 -1.48 7.69 1.38
C ALA A 19 -1.55 7.89 2.90
N VAL A 20 -1.50 9.14 3.36
CA VAL A 20 -1.60 9.46 4.78
C VAL A 20 -2.97 9.10 5.32
N LEU A 21 -4.04 9.40 4.59
CA LEU A 21 -5.39 9.03 5.00
C LEU A 21 -5.53 7.51 5.13
N ALA A 22 -4.92 6.78 4.21
CA ALA A 22 -4.94 5.32 4.24
C ALA A 22 -4.25 4.79 5.48
N GLU A 23 -3.07 5.32 5.80
CA GLU A 23 -2.34 4.91 6.99
C GLU A 23 -3.16 5.14 8.25
N GLU A 24 -3.76 6.32 8.38
CA GLU A 24 -4.57 6.64 9.56
C GLU A 24 -5.76 5.69 9.68
N ALA A 25 -6.47 5.46 8.59
CA ALA A 25 -7.66 4.61 8.61
C ALA A 25 -7.30 3.17 9.02
N LEU A 26 -6.20 2.63 8.48
CA LEU A 26 -5.79 1.27 8.78
C LEU A 26 -5.25 1.14 10.20
N ASN A 27 -4.52 2.14 10.69
CA ASN A 27 -4.05 2.14 12.06
C ASN A 27 -5.21 2.17 13.05
N GLN A 28 -6.25 2.95 12.76
CA GLN A 28 -7.44 3.00 13.60
C GLN A 28 -8.17 1.67 13.63
N ALA A 29 -8.08 0.90 12.55
CA ALA A 29 -8.69 -0.42 12.47
C ALA A 29 -7.81 -1.52 13.08
N GLY A 30 -6.64 -1.17 13.62
CA GLY A 30 -5.74 -2.13 14.23
C GLY A 30 -4.92 -2.94 13.23
N ILE A 31 -4.83 -2.48 11.98
CA ILE A 31 -4.09 -3.19 10.94
C ILE A 31 -2.67 -2.65 10.85
N ALA A 32 -1.69 -3.56 10.91
CA ALA A 32 -0.28 -3.19 10.82
C ALA A 32 0.07 -2.78 9.39
N VAL A 33 0.53 -1.56 9.22
CA VAL A 33 0.94 -1.02 7.93
C VAL A 33 2.18 -0.16 8.11
N LEU A 34 2.89 0.07 7.02
CA LEU A 34 4.10 0.90 7.05
C LEU A 34 4.06 1.85 5.85
N LEU A 35 4.08 3.15 6.13
CA LEU A 35 4.13 4.17 5.09
C LEU A 35 5.59 4.42 4.73
N ILE A 36 5.94 4.26 3.46
CA ILE A 36 7.33 4.38 2.99
C ILE A 36 7.41 5.30 1.78
N PRO A 37 8.59 5.89 1.52
CA PRO A 37 8.81 6.56 0.25
C PRO A 37 8.67 5.57 -0.90
N THR A 38 8.14 6.04 -2.03
CA THR A 38 7.97 5.18 -3.21
C THR A 38 9.31 4.64 -3.67
N PRO A 39 9.44 3.31 -3.83
CA PRO A 39 10.69 2.74 -4.32
C PRO A 39 11.05 3.26 -5.71
N ARG A 40 12.34 3.49 -5.93
CA ARG A 40 12.81 3.99 -7.22
C ARG A 40 12.58 3.01 -8.37
N ASP A 41 12.47 1.72 -8.03
CA ASP A 41 12.26 0.67 -9.03
C ASP A 41 10.86 0.74 -9.63
N LEU A 42 9.96 1.51 -9.01
CA LEU A 42 8.59 1.68 -9.49
C LEU A 42 8.43 3.06 -10.13
N ALA A 43 8.00 3.08 -11.38
CA ALA A 43 7.77 4.34 -12.10
C ALA A 43 6.39 4.90 -11.70
N ILE A 44 6.29 5.42 -10.49
CA ILE A 44 5.05 5.93 -9.91
C ILE A 44 5.26 7.39 -9.52
N SER A 45 4.29 8.23 -9.85
CA SER A 45 4.35 9.66 -9.55
C SER A 45 4.09 10.00 -8.09
N CYS A 46 3.43 9.12 -7.34
CA CYS A 46 3.15 9.33 -5.92
C CYS A 46 4.45 9.20 -5.12
N GLY A 47 4.68 10.12 -4.18
CA GLY A 47 5.90 10.12 -3.38
C GLY A 47 5.93 9.11 -2.25
N MET A 48 4.77 8.56 -1.86
CA MET A 48 4.67 7.63 -0.73
C MET A 48 3.81 6.43 -1.10
N CYS A 49 4.16 5.28 -0.54
CA CYS A 49 3.41 4.04 -0.71
C CYS A 49 3.17 3.41 0.64
N LEU A 50 2.26 2.45 0.69
CA LEU A 50 1.91 1.75 1.92
C LEU A 50 2.24 0.28 1.78
N LEU A 51 2.96 -0.26 2.77
CA LEU A 51 3.25 -1.69 2.85
C LEU A 51 2.29 -2.35 3.82
N PHE A 52 1.85 -3.55 3.49
CA PHE A 52 1.02 -4.35 4.38
C PHE A 52 1.16 -5.83 4.03
N SER A 53 0.50 -6.69 4.81
CA SER A 53 0.57 -8.12 4.62
C SER A 53 -0.57 -8.62 3.73
N GLN A 54 -0.29 -9.63 2.91
CA GLN A 54 -1.31 -10.32 2.15
C GLN A 54 -2.45 -10.82 3.06
N LEU A 55 -2.12 -11.16 4.30
CA LEU A 55 -3.12 -11.68 5.24
C LEU A 55 -4.22 -10.67 5.55
N THR A 56 -3.94 -9.38 5.40
CA THR A 56 -4.91 -8.31 5.69
C THR A 56 -5.45 -7.65 4.42
N GLN A 57 -5.08 -8.12 3.22
CA GLN A 57 -5.41 -7.41 2.00
C GLN A 57 -6.92 -7.19 1.81
N GLY A 58 -7.73 -8.18 2.14
CA GLY A 58 -9.19 -8.04 2.01
C GLY A 58 -9.72 -6.91 2.85
N THR A 59 -9.30 -6.84 4.11
CA THR A 59 -9.73 -5.78 5.03
C THR A 59 -9.18 -4.43 4.58
N VAL A 60 -7.95 -4.39 4.10
CA VAL A 60 -7.33 -3.15 3.62
C VAL A 60 -8.17 -2.54 2.50
N PHE A 61 -8.50 -3.31 1.48
CA PHE A 61 -9.27 -2.78 0.35
C PHE A 61 -10.73 -2.50 0.73
N GLU A 62 -11.29 -3.24 1.68
CA GLU A 62 -12.61 -2.93 2.20
C GLU A 62 -12.64 -1.56 2.87
N ILE A 63 -11.62 -1.26 3.67
CA ILE A 63 -11.51 0.03 4.34
C ILE A 63 -11.31 1.15 3.31
N PHE A 64 -10.49 0.91 2.29
CA PHE A 64 -10.31 1.90 1.22
C PHE A 64 -11.64 2.24 0.55
N ALA A 65 -12.45 1.24 0.28
CA ALA A 65 -13.76 1.47 -0.34
C ALA A 65 -14.69 2.25 0.59
N LYS A 66 -14.73 1.89 1.87
CA LYS A 66 -15.61 2.55 2.84
C LYS A 66 -15.20 4.00 3.11
N GLN A 67 -13.92 4.28 3.09
CA GLN A 67 -13.38 5.60 3.40
C GLN A 67 -13.14 6.45 2.17
N ASN A 68 -13.46 5.94 0.99
CA ASN A 68 -13.23 6.62 -0.30
C ASN A 68 -11.77 6.99 -0.50
N ILE A 69 -10.87 6.08 -0.12
CA ILE A 69 -9.43 6.30 -0.28
C ILE A 69 -9.04 5.94 -1.71
N LEU A 70 -8.39 6.88 -2.41
CA LEU A 70 -8.04 6.73 -3.82
C LEU A 70 -6.65 6.13 -3.95
N TRP A 71 -6.58 4.81 -4.03
CA TRP A 71 -5.33 4.11 -4.32
C TRP A 71 -5.15 3.99 -5.83
N SER A 72 -3.95 3.65 -6.26
CA SER A 72 -3.61 3.62 -7.69
C SER A 72 -3.21 2.22 -8.15
N LYS A 73 -2.07 1.73 -7.70
CA LYS A 73 -1.53 0.44 -8.16
C LYS A 73 -1.21 -0.44 -6.97
N TYR A 74 -1.38 -1.74 -7.16
CA TYR A 74 -1.21 -2.75 -6.12
C TYR A 74 -0.18 -3.77 -6.58
N TYR A 75 0.80 -4.04 -5.73
CA TYR A 75 1.91 -4.93 -6.05
C TYR A 75 2.11 -5.98 -4.98
N SER A 76 2.57 -7.16 -5.38
CA SER A 76 3.27 -8.04 -4.47
C SER A 76 4.72 -7.56 -4.39
N CYS A 77 5.35 -7.72 -3.24
CA CYS A 77 6.71 -7.25 -3.11
C CYS A 77 7.52 -8.08 -2.13
N GLN A 78 8.83 -8.08 -2.38
CA GLN A 78 9.83 -8.51 -1.43
C GLN A 78 10.71 -7.29 -1.22
N ALA A 79 10.27 -6.39 -0.35
CA ALA A 79 10.87 -5.07 -0.24
C ALA A 79 12.35 -5.13 0.09
N ASP A 80 12.79 -6.13 0.86
CA ASP A 80 14.18 -6.32 1.20
C ASP A 80 15.04 -6.72 -0.02
N LYS A 81 14.39 -7.22 -1.09
CA LYS A 81 15.07 -7.65 -2.32
C LYS A 81 14.72 -6.77 -3.52
N ARG A 82 13.88 -5.77 -3.32
CA ARG A 82 13.42 -4.86 -4.37
C ARG A 82 12.78 -5.59 -5.55
N VAL A 83 12.02 -6.62 -5.25
CA VAL A 83 11.27 -7.36 -6.26
C VAL A 83 9.81 -6.96 -6.15
N TYR A 84 9.24 -6.48 -7.26
CA TYR A 84 7.86 -5.99 -7.27
C TYR A 84 7.13 -6.58 -8.48
N GLU A 85 5.90 -7.05 -8.25
CA GLU A 85 5.05 -7.56 -9.31
C GLU A 85 3.68 -6.90 -9.22
N LYS A 86 3.26 -6.25 -10.29
CA LYS A 86 1.96 -5.57 -10.31
C LYS A 86 0.83 -6.59 -10.30
N LEU A 87 -0.05 -6.48 -9.32
CA LEU A 87 -1.19 -7.36 -9.16
C LEU A 87 -2.50 -6.72 -9.60
N GLY A 88 -2.57 -5.40 -9.56
CA GLY A 88 -3.81 -4.73 -9.93
C GLY A 88 -3.67 -3.24 -10.01
N GLU A 89 -4.75 -2.61 -10.46
CA GLU A 89 -4.79 -1.17 -10.64
C GLU A 89 -6.23 -0.71 -10.38
N TYR A 90 -6.37 0.39 -9.66
CA TYR A 90 -7.70 0.92 -9.35
C TYR A 90 -8.26 1.63 -10.58
N LYS A 91 -9.41 1.19 -11.02
CA LYS A 91 -10.09 1.77 -12.19
C LYS A 91 -11.35 2.53 -11.81
N GLY A 92 -11.59 2.69 -10.53
CA GLY A 92 -12.72 3.47 -10.06
C GLY A 92 -12.53 4.92 -10.44
N GLY A 93 -13.40 5.46 -11.16
CA GLY A 93 -13.24 6.81 -11.64
C GLY A 93 -14.42 7.64 -11.33
#